data_8a7c73e1692bfde627e6fc1ac4570ea7
#
_entry.id   8a7c73e1692bfde627e6fc1ac4570ea7
#
_cell.length_a   1.000
_cell.length_b   1.000
_cell.length_c   1.000
_cell.angle_alpha   90.00
_cell.angle_beta   90.00
_cell.angle_gamma   90.00
#
_symmetry.space_group_name_H-M   'P 1'
#
loop_
_entity.id
_entity.type
_entity.pdbx_description
1 polymer ?
#
loop_
_entity_poly.entity_id
_entity_poly.type
_entity_poly.pdbx_seq_one_letter_code
_entity_poly.pdbx_strand_id
1 'polypeptide(L)'
;MAHYAKVSNGVVERIIVAEADYFDTFVDSSPGVWLQTSFNTNAGVHSEGGIPLRKNFAGEGFTYDSVRDAFIPPQPYLSWTLIESTCQWEPPVSWPADDKVYKWNEDTTNWVEVV
;
A
#
# COMPACT_ATOMS: atom_id res chain seq x y z
N MET A 1 -6.05 -13.74 14.85
CA MET A 1 -4.78 -13.02 14.66
C MET A 1 -4.94 -11.91 13.65
N ALA A 2 -4.18 -10.87 13.79
CA ALA A 2 -4.20 -9.74 12.87
C ALA A 2 -2.79 -9.43 12.38
N HIS A 3 -2.70 -8.67 11.31
CA HIS A 3 -1.43 -8.16 10.80
C HIS A 3 -1.18 -6.76 11.37
N TYR A 4 0.05 -6.50 11.77
CA TYR A 4 0.48 -5.20 12.28
C TYR A 4 1.74 -4.74 11.56
N ALA A 5 1.74 -3.48 11.16
CA ALA A 5 2.88 -2.85 10.49
C ALA A 5 3.60 -1.94 11.46
N LYS A 6 4.93 -2.05 11.52
CA LYS A 6 5.76 -1.11 12.27
C LYS A 6 6.14 0.05 11.34
N VAL A 7 5.77 1.25 11.74
CA VAL A 7 6.05 2.49 11.00
C VAL A 7 7.09 3.30 11.75
N SER A 8 8.20 3.62 11.09
CA SER A 8 9.26 4.46 11.61
C SER A 8 9.57 5.54 10.61
N ASN A 9 9.56 6.81 11.02
CA ASN A 9 9.75 7.96 10.14
C ASN A 9 8.80 7.96 8.92
N GLY A 10 7.55 7.50 9.13
CA GLY A 10 6.55 7.47 8.08
C GLY A 10 6.67 6.31 7.10
N VAL A 11 7.61 5.40 7.29
CA VAL A 11 7.85 4.26 6.38
C VAL A 11 7.66 2.95 7.12
N VAL A 12 7.01 1.99 6.47
CA VAL A 12 6.80 0.65 7.02
C VAL A 12 8.12 -0.11 7.04
N GLU A 13 8.57 -0.47 8.23
CA GLU A 13 9.81 -1.23 8.44
C GLU A 13 9.60 -2.74 8.33
N ARG A 14 8.52 -3.24 8.91
CA ARG A 14 8.19 -4.68 8.90
C ARG A 14 6.75 -4.91 9.26
N ILE A 15 6.27 -6.13 9.00
CA ILE A 15 4.91 -6.56 9.27
C ILE A 15 4.97 -7.88 10.04
N ILE A 16 4.14 -7.99 11.08
CA ILE A 16 4.00 -9.24 11.85
C ILE A 16 2.55 -9.65 11.91
N VAL A 17 2.33 -10.93 12.21
CA VAL A 17 1.01 -11.48 12.53
C VAL A 17 1.00 -11.75 14.03
N ALA A 18 0.02 -11.20 14.75
CA ALA A 18 -0.05 -11.34 16.20
C ALA A 18 -1.48 -11.18 16.69
N GLU A 19 -1.74 -11.69 17.91
CA GLU A 19 -2.96 -11.35 18.62
C GLU A 19 -2.90 -9.91 19.11
N ALA A 20 -4.07 -9.26 19.25
CA ALA A 20 -4.12 -7.87 19.68
C ALA A 20 -3.46 -7.64 21.04
N ASP A 21 -3.61 -8.58 21.96
CA ASP A 21 -3.02 -8.48 23.32
C ASP A 21 -1.50 -8.73 23.34
N TYR A 22 -0.89 -9.13 22.23
CA TYR A 22 0.56 -9.27 22.13
C TYR A 22 1.28 -7.99 22.52
N PHE A 23 0.72 -6.84 22.17
CA PHE A 23 1.33 -5.54 22.45
C PHE A 23 1.21 -5.09 23.92
N ASP A 24 0.41 -5.77 24.73
CA ASP A 24 0.32 -5.48 26.17
C ASP A 24 1.61 -5.80 26.90
N THR A 25 2.36 -6.80 26.43
CA THR A 25 3.61 -7.25 27.05
C THR A 25 4.82 -7.13 26.15
N PHE A 26 4.62 -6.86 24.85
CA PHE A 26 5.71 -6.73 23.89
C PHE A 26 6.48 -5.43 24.11
N VAL A 27 7.79 -5.54 24.21
CA VAL A 27 8.68 -4.38 24.34
C VAL A 27 9.53 -4.29 23.09
N ASP A 28 9.35 -3.19 22.35
CA ASP A 28 10.16 -2.89 21.18
C ASP A 28 11.09 -1.73 21.53
N SER A 29 12.38 -1.99 21.60
CA SER A 29 13.37 -0.99 21.97
C SER A 29 13.74 -0.06 20.81
N SER A 30 13.35 -0.38 19.59
CA SER A 30 13.61 0.48 18.43
C SER A 30 12.46 1.47 18.20
N PRO A 31 12.75 2.67 17.66
CA PRO A 31 11.71 3.66 17.42
C PRO A 31 10.68 3.19 16.41
N GLY A 32 9.43 3.61 16.58
CA GLY A 32 8.36 3.32 15.62
C GLY A 32 7.02 3.12 16.31
N VAL A 33 5.98 3.01 15.50
CA VAL A 33 4.60 2.80 15.94
C VAL A 33 4.04 1.58 15.23
N TRP A 34 3.34 0.73 16.00
CA TRP A 34 2.66 -0.45 15.42
C TRP A 34 1.22 -0.10 15.07
N LEU A 35 0.85 -0.30 13.81
CA LEU A 35 -0.48 -0.04 13.30
C LEU A 35 -1.08 -1.28 12.67
N GLN A 36 -2.34 -1.56 13.00
CA GLN A 36 -3.04 -2.69 12.38
C GLN A 36 -3.27 -2.46 10.90
N THR A 37 -3.04 -3.49 10.10
CA THR A 37 -3.34 -3.54 8.68
C THR A 37 -4.16 -4.80 8.40
N SER A 38 -4.69 -4.95 7.21
CA SER A 38 -5.48 -6.13 6.85
C SER A 38 -5.05 -6.69 5.52
N PHE A 39 -4.70 -7.96 5.51
CA PHE A 39 -4.36 -8.71 4.30
C PHE A 39 -5.48 -8.64 3.24
N ASN A 40 -6.74 -8.49 3.68
CA ASN A 40 -7.90 -8.46 2.78
C ASN A 40 -8.27 -7.06 2.29
N THR A 41 -7.51 -6.02 2.68
CA THR A 41 -7.82 -4.64 2.29
C THR A 41 -6.95 -4.21 1.13
N ASN A 42 -7.58 -3.71 0.08
CA ASN A 42 -6.90 -3.17 -1.10
C ASN A 42 -7.78 -2.09 -1.74
N ALA A 43 -7.18 -0.96 -2.09
CA ALA A 43 -7.87 0.16 -2.72
C ALA A 43 -9.10 0.64 -1.93
N GLY A 44 -9.06 0.56 -0.62
CA GLY A 44 -10.15 0.98 0.26
C GLY A 44 -11.30 -0.02 0.40
N VAL A 45 -11.11 -1.27 -0.06
CA VAL A 45 -12.14 -2.31 -0.02
C VAL A 45 -11.60 -3.56 0.68
N HIS A 46 -12.43 -4.15 1.53
CA HIS A 46 -12.14 -5.45 2.15
C HIS A 46 -12.71 -6.56 1.27
N SER A 47 -11.88 -7.51 0.84
CA SER A 47 -12.26 -8.54 -0.13
C SER A 47 -13.37 -9.50 0.34
N GLU A 48 -13.54 -9.63 1.66
CA GLU A 48 -14.55 -10.50 2.26
C GLU A 48 -15.69 -9.73 2.92
N GLY A 49 -15.83 -8.43 2.57
CA GLY A 49 -16.93 -7.61 3.06
C GLY A 49 -16.76 -7.10 4.50
N GLY A 50 -15.57 -7.26 5.10
CA GLY A 50 -15.26 -6.71 6.42
C GLY A 50 -14.97 -5.22 6.37
N ILE A 51 -14.47 -4.68 7.48
CA ILE A 51 -14.09 -3.27 7.57
C ILE A 51 -12.71 -3.08 6.93
N PRO A 52 -12.59 -2.25 5.88
CA PRO A 52 -11.29 -1.95 5.29
C PRO A 52 -10.39 -1.20 6.29
N LEU A 53 -9.15 -1.59 6.40
CA LEU A 53 -8.18 -0.95 7.28
C LEU A 53 -7.13 -0.22 6.45
N ARG A 54 -7.10 1.11 6.59
CA ARG A 54 -6.06 2.00 6.06
C ARG A 54 -5.79 1.82 4.57
N LYS A 55 -6.86 1.59 3.80
CA LYS A 55 -6.92 1.58 2.33
C LYS A 55 -6.21 0.42 1.66
N ASN A 56 -5.00 0.09 2.07
CA ASN A 56 -4.21 -0.98 1.46
C ASN A 56 -3.50 -1.80 2.52
N PHE A 57 -3.33 -3.09 2.26
CA PHE A 57 -2.48 -3.92 3.10
C PHE A 57 -1.05 -3.37 3.05
N ALA A 58 -0.45 -3.19 4.24
CA ALA A 58 0.88 -2.61 4.34
C ALA A 58 1.93 -3.55 3.75
N GLY A 59 2.93 -2.97 3.09
CA GLY A 59 4.13 -3.66 2.64
C GLY A 59 5.37 -2.95 3.13
N GLU A 60 6.48 -3.66 3.28
CA GLU A 60 7.75 -3.04 3.64
C GLU A 60 8.13 -1.99 2.60
N GLY A 61 8.55 -0.82 3.07
CA GLY A 61 8.87 0.31 2.20
C GLY A 61 7.69 1.19 1.83
N PHE A 62 6.44 0.79 2.17
CA PHE A 62 5.27 1.65 1.99
C PHE A 62 5.35 2.84 2.93
N THR A 63 4.75 3.95 2.52
CA THR A 63 4.58 5.12 3.37
C THR A 63 3.25 5.02 4.11
N TYR A 64 3.24 5.37 5.40
CA TYR A 64 2.00 5.59 6.12
C TYR A 64 1.67 7.06 6.14
N ASP A 65 0.50 7.43 5.62
CA ASP A 65 -0.01 8.79 5.60
C ASP A 65 -1.06 8.93 6.72
N SER A 66 -0.72 9.68 7.77
CA SER A 66 -1.60 9.84 8.94
C SER A 66 -2.81 10.71 8.65
N VAL A 67 -2.73 11.62 7.70
CA VAL A 67 -3.84 12.50 7.31
C VAL A 67 -4.90 11.70 6.56
N ARG A 68 -4.50 10.85 5.64
CA ARG A 68 -5.39 9.96 4.90
C ARG A 68 -5.72 8.68 5.67
N ASP A 69 -4.98 8.38 6.73
CA ASP A 69 -5.02 7.10 7.46
C ASP A 69 -4.87 5.92 6.48
N ALA A 70 -3.78 5.91 5.73
CA ALA A 70 -3.60 4.98 4.64
C ALA A 70 -2.15 4.55 4.45
N PHE A 71 -1.96 3.28 4.07
CA PHE A 71 -0.69 2.78 3.58
C PHE A 71 -0.61 3.02 2.07
N ILE A 72 0.46 3.66 1.63
CA ILE A 72 0.66 4.04 0.24
C ILE A 72 1.89 3.34 -0.32
N PRO A 73 1.76 2.53 -1.40
CA PRO A 73 2.92 1.91 -2.01
C PRO A 73 3.88 2.95 -2.60
N PRO A 74 5.16 2.60 -2.81
CA PRO A 74 6.09 3.50 -3.46
C PRO A 74 5.61 3.91 -4.84
N GLN A 75 5.84 5.19 -5.18
CA GLN A 75 5.48 5.70 -6.51
C GLN A 75 6.29 4.96 -7.59
N PRO A 76 5.64 4.27 -8.54
CA PRO A 76 6.36 3.49 -9.53
C PRO A 76 7.08 4.36 -10.56
N TYR A 77 6.49 5.49 -10.94
CA TYR A 77 7.05 6.43 -11.92
C TYR A 77 6.63 7.86 -11.59
N LEU A 78 7.46 8.83 -11.92
CA LEU A 78 7.19 10.23 -11.60
C LEU A 78 5.92 10.79 -12.25
N SER A 79 5.52 10.26 -13.40
CA SER A 79 4.32 10.70 -14.10
C SER A 79 3.02 10.14 -13.52
N TRP A 80 3.10 9.10 -12.70
CA TRP A 80 1.91 8.49 -12.12
C TRP A 80 1.39 9.34 -10.96
N THR A 81 0.07 9.39 -10.80
CA THR A 81 -0.58 10.19 -9.77
C THR A 81 -1.29 9.31 -8.75
N LEU A 82 -1.33 9.81 -7.51
CA LEU A 82 -2.01 9.11 -6.42
C LEU A 82 -3.52 9.38 -6.49
N ILE A 83 -4.30 8.32 -6.46
CA ILE A 83 -5.76 8.41 -6.37
C ILE A 83 -6.16 8.47 -4.89
N GLU A 84 -6.73 9.58 -4.47
CA GLU A 84 -7.03 9.87 -3.06
C GLU A 84 -7.96 8.83 -2.43
N SER A 85 -8.96 8.35 -3.17
CA SER A 85 -9.95 7.42 -2.62
C SER A 85 -9.41 6.02 -2.39
N THR A 86 -8.43 5.59 -3.15
CA THR A 86 -7.85 4.24 -3.09
C THR A 86 -6.45 4.20 -2.52
N CYS A 87 -5.76 5.34 -2.50
CA CYS A 87 -4.34 5.47 -2.18
C CYS A 87 -3.46 4.56 -3.02
N GLN A 88 -3.82 4.42 -4.28
CA GLN A 88 -3.04 3.68 -5.27
C GLN A 88 -2.59 4.63 -6.38
N TRP A 89 -1.51 4.27 -7.04
CA TRP A 89 -0.95 5.07 -8.13
C TRP A 89 -1.57 4.69 -9.45
N GLU A 90 -1.90 5.68 -10.27
CA GLU A 90 -2.42 5.47 -11.61
C GLU A 90 -1.58 6.20 -12.66
N PRO A 91 -1.37 5.56 -13.84
CA PRO A 91 -0.66 6.21 -14.94
C PRO A 91 -1.52 7.31 -15.56
N PRO A 92 -0.90 8.30 -16.24
CA PRO A 92 -1.65 9.34 -16.96
C PRO A 92 -2.41 8.81 -18.18
N VAL A 93 -2.05 7.64 -18.68
CA VAL A 93 -2.71 6.98 -19.81
C VAL A 93 -3.20 5.61 -19.36
N SER A 94 -4.47 5.32 -19.58
CA SER A 94 -5.08 4.05 -19.19
C SER A 94 -4.47 2.87 -19.93
N TRP A 95 -4.44 1.71 -19.27
CA TRP A 95 -4.00 0.45 -19.88
C TRP A 95 -4.84 0.16 -21.15
N PRO A 96 -4.18 -0.14 -22.29
CA PRO A 96 -4.92 -0.50 -23.52
C PRO A 96 -5.70 -1.81 -23.34
N ALA A 97 -6.98 -1.78 -23.75
CA ALA A 97 -7.89 -2.91 -23.56
C ALA A 97 -8.02 -3.73 -24.85
N ASP A 98 -6.93 -4.27 -25.39
CA ASP A 98 -6.90 -4.98 -26.66
C ASP A 98 -6.26 -6.37 -26.59
N ASP A 99 -6.15 -6.94 -25.36
CA ASP A 99 -5.61 -8.27 -25.07
C ASP A 99 -4.12 -8.44 -25.44
N LYS A 100 -3.42 -7.35 -25.74
CA LYS A 100 -1.97 -7.39 -25.98
C LYS A 100 -1.22 -7.10 -24.68
N VAL A 101 0.08 -7.39 -24.67
CA VAL A 101 0.95 -7.14 -23.52
C VAL A 101 1.70 -5.82 -23.71
N TYR A 102 1.64 -4.98 -22.70
CA TYR A 102 2.29 -3.66 -22.70
C TYR A 102 3.18 -3.49 -21.51
N LYS A 103 4.16 -2.60 -21.63
CA LYS A 103 4.91 -2.08 -20.49
C LYS A 103 4.89 -0.56 -20.53
N TRP A 104 5.01 0.03 -19.36
CA TRP A 104 5.06 1.50 -19.25
C TRP A 104 6.41 2.03 -19.71
N ASN A 105 6.38 3.09 -20.52
CA ASN A 105 7.57 3.83 -20.92
C ASN A 105 7.47 5.25 -20.37
N GLU A 106 8.30 5.56 -19.38
CA GLU A 106 8.26 6.87 -18.71
C GLU A 106 8.74 7.98 -19.63
N ASP A 107 9.67 7.72 -20.54
CA ASP A 107 10.21 8.73 -21.45
C ASP A 107 9.14 9.27 -22.40
N THR A 108 8.23 8.40 -22.84
CA THR A 108 7.12 8.78 -23.72
C THR A 108 5.82 9.00 -22.95
N THR A 109 5.79 8.68 -21.65
CA THR A 109 4.60 8.71 -20.80
C THR A 109 3.44 7.95 -21.43
N ASN A 110 3.71 6.75 -21.91
CA ASN A 110 2.72 5.94 -22.61
C ASN A 110 3.04 4.44 -22.48
N TRP A 111 2.09 3.62 -22.88
CA TRP A 111 2.25 2.18 -22.92
C TRP A 111 2.92 1.76 -24.24
N VAL A 112 3.85 0.83 -24.16
CA VAL A 112 4.56 0.28 -25.32
C VAL A 112 4.29 -1.21 -25.42
N GLU A 113 3.82 -1.67 -26.57
CA GLU A 113 3.56 -3.09 -26.77
C GLU A 113 4.84 -3.92 -26.65
N VAL A 114 4.75 -5.02 -25.90
CA VAL A 114 5.84 -5.98 -25.76
C VAL A 114 5.67 -7.04 -26.84
N VAL A 115 6.60 -7.08 -27.77
CA VAL A 115 6.57 -7.98 -28.92
C VAL A 115 7.41 -9.22 -28.67
#